data_c07fd2ac6c730c714aad0861d47ee145
#
_entry.id   c07fd2ac6c730c714aad0861d47ee145
#
_cell.length_a   1.000
_cell.length_b   1.000
_cell.length_c   1.000
_cell.angle_alpha   90.00
_cell.angle_beta   90.00
_cell.angle_gamma   90.00
#
_symmetry.space_group_name_H-M   'P 1'
#
loop_
_entity.id
_entity.type
_entity.pdbx_description
1 polymer ?
#
loop_
_entity_poly.entity_id
_entity_poly.type
_entity_poly.pdbx_seq_one_letter_code
_entity_poly.pdbx_strand_id
1 'polypeptide(L)'
;GGLRAITGLISKGSPNAARIKTPTATIGIRGTDFDARLCTSDCAQEDARHPERPRQMSIGASAKLAQIQGEMTARRANGEARRVVEGGGLFPGDTVETAPGTRAVVVFRDNSRVTLGPQTQLRVDDFVFDDRNPSDGRFLVSLLRGTARALTGLIGKANQRNVAFKTPTATIGIRGTGLDMACGDAECSYFVWQGQIEVTPTQGAGGQPGSAIVLSEGEGVRLGPQGQAPQGE
;
A
#
# COMPACT_ATOMS: atom_id res chain seq x y z
N GLY A 1 1.68 23.65 21.33
CA GLY A 1 2.34 22.35 21.48
C GLY A 1 1.65 21.25 20.66
N GLY A 2 2.40 20.27 20.17
CA GLY A 2 1.92 19.14 19.39
C GLY A 2 2.12 17.82 20.11
N LEU A 3 1.26 16.84 19.82
CA LEU A 3 1.31 15.48 20.31
C LEU A 3 1.15 14.53 19.13
N ARG A 4 2.06 13.58 19.00
CA ARG A 4 1.88 12.40 18.12
C ARG A 4 1.65 11.17 18.99
N ALA A 5 0.61 10.41 18.71
CA ALA A 5 0.28 9.22 19.44
C ALA A 5 -0.01 8.03 18.49
N ILE A 6 0.57 6.88 18.84
CA ILE A 6 0.30 5.60 18.22
C ILE A 6 -0.48 4.78 19.24
N THR A 7 -1.70 4.36 18.88
CA THR A 7 -2.56 3.63 19.80
C THR A 7 -2.17 2.17 19.90
N GLY A 8 -2.08 1.68 21.14
CA GLY A 8 -1.76 0.30 21.46
C GLY A 8 -2.99 -0.63 21.53
N LEU A 9 -2.81 -1.78 22.21
CA LEU A 9 -3.82 -2.83 22.33
C LEU A 9 -5.11 -2.40 23.06
N ILE A 10 -5.05 -1.43 23.97
CA ILE A 10 -6.21 -0.95 24.75
C ILE A 10 -7.27 -0.33 23.83
N SER A 11 -6.85 0.50 22.88
CA SER A 11 -7.78 1.13 21.93
C SER A 11 -8.29 0.16 20.85
N LYS A 12 -7.58 -0.95 20.62
CA LYS A 12 -8.02 -2.03 19.72
C LYS A 12 -9.11 -2.88 20.36
N GLY A 13 -9.00 -3.14 21.68
CA GLY A 13 -9.99 -3.93 22.42
C GLY A 13 -11.22 -3.15 22.88
N SER A 14 -11.10 -1.83 23.07
CA SER A 14 -12.21 -0.97 23.50
C SER A 14 -12.08 0.42 22.87
N PRO A 15 -12.81 0.69 21.78
CA PRO A 15 -12.72 1.95 21.04
C PRO A 15 -13.03 3.21 21.86
N ASN A 16 -13.73 3.07 22.99
CA ASN A 16 -14.08 4.18 23.87
C ASN A 16 -13.08 4.40 25.00
N ALA A 17 -12.07 3.52 25.17
CA ALA A 17 -11.15 3.57 26.31
C ALA A 17 -9.99 4.57 26.08
N ALA A 18 -9.69 4.95 24.86
CA ALA A 18 -8.63 5.91 24.57
C ALA A 18 -9.23 7.28 24.20
N ARG A 19 -9.00 8.26 25.08
CA ARG A 19 -9.44 9.64 24.88
C ARG A 19 -8.32 10.59 25.23
N ILE A 20 -8.14 11.61 24.40
CA ILE A 20 -7.27 12.75 24.69
C ILE A 20 -8.16 13.96 24.90
N LYS A 21 -7.97 14.64 26.03
CA LYS A 21 -8.64 15.90 26.34
C LYS A 21 -7.72 17.05 26.06
N THR A 22 -8.21 18.03 25.33
CA THR A 22 -7.58 19.36 25.18
C THR A 22 -8.49 20.41 25.84
N PRO A 23 -8.04 21.64 26.04
CA PRO A 23 -8.89 22.70 26.59
C PRO A 23 -10.16 22.96 25.76
N THR A 24 -10.12 22.66 24.45
CA THR A 24 -11.21 22.99 23.50
C THR A 24 -11.92 21.78 22.93
N ALA A 25 -11.38 20.56 23.12
CA ALA A 25 -11.96 19.36 22.51
C ALA A 25 -11.65 18.07 23.29
N THR A 26 -12.48 17.06 23.11
CA THR A 26 -12.16 15.68 23.51
C THR A 26 -12.10 14.83 22.26
N ILE A 27 -10.93 14.21 22.02
CA ILE A 27 -10.64 13.35 20.87
C ILE A 27 -10.80 11.90 21.30
N GLY A 28 -11.79 11.21 20.74
CA GLY A 28 -11.95 9.76 20.88
C GLY A 28 -11.15 9.03 19.81
N ILE A 29 -10.38 7.99 20.22
CA ILE A 29 -9.45 7.30 19.33
C ILE A 29 -9.97 5.91 19.04
N ARG A 30 -10.14 5.59 17.76
CA ARG A 30 -10.48 4.25 17.30
C ARG A 30 -9.34 3.66 16.48
N GLY A 31 -8.34 3.12 17.20
CA GLY A 31 -7.22 2.33 16.65
C GLY A 31 -6.50 3.03 15.50
N THR A 32 -5.55 3.94 15.80
CA THR A 32 -4.77 4.55 14.74
C THR A 32 -3.57 5.32 15.28
N ASP A 33 -2.72 5.74 14.36
CA ASP A 33 -1.67 6.71 14.51
C ASP A 33 -2.27 8.09 14.18
N PHE A 34 -2.06 9.08 15.04
CA PHE A 34 -2.59 10.43 14.82
C PHE A 34 -1.68 11.50 15.44
N ASP A 35 -1.72 12.66 14.82
CA ASP A 35 -1.10 13.88 15.32
C ASP A 35 -2.18 14.85 15.78
N ALA A 36 -2.02 15.41 16.97
CA ALA A 36 -2.86 16.46 17.49
C ALA A 36 -2.01 17.68 17.88
N ARG A 37 -2.44 18.86 17.46
CA ARG A 37 -1.77 20.12 17.76
C ARG A 37 -2.76 21.14 18.31
N LEU A 38 -2.35 21.83 19.38
CA LEU A 38 -3.05 23.01 19.87
C LEU A 38 -2.57 24.24 19.09
N CYS A 39 -3.47 24.85 18.34
CA CYS A 39 -3.24 26.05 17.59
C CYS A 39 -3.44 27.28 18.49
N THR A 40 -2.50 28.21 18.45
CA THR A 40 -2.67 29.53 19.06
C THR A 40 -3.02 30.59 18.01
N SER A 41 -2.28 30.68 16.92
CA SER A 41 -2.56 31.52 15.74
C SER A 41 -1.81 31.04 14.50
N ASP A 42 -1.02 29.99 14.65
CA ASP A 42 -0.02 29.53 13.69
C ASP A 42 -0.54 28.41 12.75
N CYS A 43 -1.68 27.79 13.05
CA CYS A 43 -2.24 26.75 12.20
C CYS A 43 -2.73 27.25 10.84
N ALA A 44 -3.28 28.45 10.78
CA ALA A 44 -3.70 29.03 9.49
C ALA A 44 -2.51 29.28 8.53
N GLN A 45 -1.33 29.60 9.09
CA GLN A 45 -0.10 29.79 8.32
C GLN A 45 0.48 28.44 7.88
N GLU A 46 0.35 27.40 8.71
CA GLU A 46 0.81 26.07 8.37
C GLU A 46 -0.10 25.40 7.33
N ASP A 47 -1.41 25.60 7.44
CA ASP A 47 -2.39 25.17 6.41
C ASP A 47 -2.11 25.86 5.05
N ALA A 48 -1.67 27.13 5.08
CA ALA A 48 -1.29 27.84 3.85
C ALA A 48 0.03 27.33 3.26
N ARG A 49 0.96 26.84 4.10
CA ARG A 49 2.23 26.23 3.64
C ARG A 49 2.06 24.79 3.12
N HIS A 50 0.99 24.11 3.59
CA HIS A 50 0.67 22.74 3.20
C HIS A 50 -0.81 22.64 2.75
N PRO A 51 -1.21 23.35 1.69
CA PRO A 51 -2.61 23.37 1.22
C PRO A 51 -3.12 21.99 0.81
N GLU A 52 -2.22 21.04 0.58
CA GLU A 52 -2.51 19.68 0.13
C GLU A 52 -2.68 18.67 1.28
N ARG A 53 -2.51 19.08 2.55
CA ARG A 53 -2.88 18.21 3.68
C ARG A 53 -4.38 18.00 3.64
N PRO A 54 -4.86 16.77 3.47
CA PRO A 54 -6.30 16.52 3.51
C PRO A 54 -6.80 16.88 4.91
N ARG A 55 -7.69 17.86 4.98
CA ARG A 55 -8.33 18.32 6.24
C ARG A 55 -9.16 17.22 6.91
N GLN A 56 -9.51 16.20 6.16
CA GLN A 56 -10.16 14.96 6.63
C GLN A 56 -9.68 13.80 5.78
N MET A 57 -9.29 12.67 6.41
CA MET A 57 -9.25 11.40 5.71
C MET A 57 -10.68 11.09 5.25
N SER A 58 -10.93 11.13 3.94
CA SER A 58 -12.22 10.73 3.41
C SER A 58 -12.51 9.30 3.81
N ILE A 59 -13.74 9.05 4.26
CA ILE A 59 -14.27 7.76 4.75
C ILE A 59 -14.16 6.64 3.69
N GLY A 60 -13.56 6.89 2.55
CA GLY A 60 -13.41 5.93 1.45
C GLY A 60 -11.99 5.65 0.99
N ALA A 61 -10.97 6.21 1.64
CA ALA A 61 -9.60 5.91 1.25
C ALA A 61 -9.23 4.45 1.52
N SER A 62 -8.64 3.77 0.54
CA SER A 62 -8.13 2.40 0.66
C SER A 62 -6.87 2.34 1.51
N ALA A 63 -6.03 3.36 1.38
CA ALA A 63 -4.74 3.46 2.03
C ALA A 63 -4.38 4.92 2.34
N LYS A 64 -3.35 5.10 3.14
CA LYS A 64 -2.71 6.40 3.40
C LYS A 64 -1.22 6.34 3.14
N LEU A 65 -0.65 7.45 2.71
CA LEU A 65 0.80 7.65 2.70
C LEU A 65 1.26 7.85 4.14
N ALA A 66 1.97 6.88 4.69
CA ALA A 66 2.41 6.92 6.10
C ALA A 66 3.74 7.65 6.27
N GLN A 67 4.63 7.51 5.28
CA GLN A 67 5.95 8.13 5.29
C GLN A 67 6.43 8.37 3.87
N ILE A 68 7.14 9.47 3.64
CA ILE A 68 7.77 9.77 2.36
C ILE A 68 9.09 10.52 2.54
N GLN A 69 10.09 10.11 1.77
CA GLN A 69 11.31 10.86 1.49
C GLN A 69 11.32 11.16 -0.01
N GLY A 70 11.15 12.42 -0.40
CA GLY A 70 11.02 12.86 -1.78
C GLY A 70 9.57 13.23 -2.14
N GLU A 71 9.15 12.94 -3.37
CA GLU A 71 7.86 13.36 -3.90
C GLU A 71 7.07 12.18 -4.49
N MET A 72 5.75 12.21 -4.29
CA MET A 72 4.82 11.24 -4.86
C MET A 72 3.58 11.95 -5.39
N THR A 73 3.14 11.55 -6.57
CA THR A 73 1.88 12.00 -7.17
C THR A 73 0.90 10.84 -7.26
N ALA A 74 -0.38 11.12 -7.18
CA ALA A 74 -1.45 10.17 -7.45
C ALA A 74 -2.31 10.72 -8.58
N ARG A 75 -2.60 9.88 -9.57
CA ARG A 75 -3.47 10.17 -10.70
C ARG A 75 -4.71 9.29 -10.61
N ARG A 76 -5.87 9.91 -10.63
CA ARG A 76 -7.16 9.23 -10.71
C ARG A 76 -7.44 8.68 -12.11
N ALA A 77 -8.41 7.78 -12.21
CA ALA A 77 -8.85 7.23 -13.50
C ALA A 77 -9.37 8.32 -14.48
N ASN A 78 -9.89 9.45 -13.98
CA ASN A 78 -10.31 10.60 -14.77
C ASN A 78 -9.15 11.49 -15.27
N GLY A 79 -7.89 11.11 -14.95
CA GLY A 79 -6.69 11.84 -15.35
C GLY A 79 -6.26 12.96 -14.38
N GLU A 80 -7.08 13.30 -13.37
CA GLU A 80 -6.73 14.30 -12.37
C GLU A 80 -5.52 13.83 -11.54
N ALA A 81 -4.46 14.62 -11.54
CA ALA A 81 -3.26 14.35 -10.77
C ALA A 81 -3.20 15.25 -9.53
N ARG A 82 -2.73 14.67 -8.43
CA ARG A 82 -2.48 15.40 -7.17
C ARG A 82 -1.17 14.96 -6.55
N ARG A 83 -0.50 15.87 -5.88
CA ARG A 83 0.62 15.54 -5.01
C ARG A 83 0.07 14.85 -3.76
N VAL A 84 0.74 13.78 -3.32
CA VAL A 84 0.38 13.07 -2.10
C VAL A 84 1.42 13.39 -1.03
N VAL A 85 0.95 13.87 0.12
CA VAL A 85 1.77 14.17 1.30
C VAL A 85 1.48 13.15 2.40
N GLU A 86 2.29 13.11 3.44
CA GLU A 86 2.05 12.23 4.60
C GLU A 86 0.65 12.44 5.18
N GLY A 87 -0.04 11.36 5.47
CA GLY A 87 -1.45 11.34 5.85
C GLY A 87 -2.43 11.39 4.68
N GLY A 88 -1.95 11.67 3.46
CA GLY A 88 -2.79 11.71 2.25
C GLY A 88 -3.41 10.36 1.90
N GLY A 89 -4.69 10.37 1.53
CA GLY A 89 -5.44 9.17 1.17
C GLY A 89 -5.21 8.72 -0.26
N LEU A 90 -5.19 7.40 -0.47
CA LEU A 90 -5.21 6.75 -1.77
C LEU A 90 -6.52 5.98 -1.93
N PHE A 91 -7.07 6.01 -3.14
CA PHE A 91 -8.40 5.48 -3.46
C PHE A 91 -8.32 4.38 -4.50
N PRO A 92 -9.32 3.50 -4.61
CA PRO A 92 -9.41 2.57 -5.74
C PRO A 92 -9.37 3.34 -7.07
N GLY A 93 -8.58 2.84 -8.02
CA GLY A 93 -8.34 3.49 -9.31
C GLY A 93 -7.19 4.50 -9.33
N ASP A 94 -6.65 4.90 -8.17
CA ASP A 94 -5.46 5.76 -8.13
C ASP A 94 -4.23 5.02 -8.67
N THR A 95 -3.49 5.67 -9.53
CA THR A 95 -2.12 5.29 -9.89
C THR A 95 -1.17 6.27 -9.22
N VAL A 96 -0.32 5.76 -8.33
CA VAL A 96 0.72 6.56 -7.67
C VAL A 96 2.04 6.43 -8.40
N GLU A 97 2.82 7.51 -8.40
CA GLU A 97 4.13 7.57 -8.99
C GLU A 97 5.11 8.28 -8.05
N THR A 98 6.23 7.62 -7.75
CA THR A 98 7.32 8.19 -6.98
C THR A 98 8.36 8.81 -7.88
N ALA A 99 8.85 10.00 -7.51
CA ALA A 99 9.94 10.69 -8.23
C ALA A 99 11.29 9.93 -8.08
N PRO A 100 12.32 10.27 -8.90
CA PRO A 100 13.67 9.77 -8.70
C PRO A 100 14.16 10.02 -7.27
N GLY A 101 14.83 9.02 -6.67
CA GLY A 101 15.35 9.11 -5.30
C GLY A 101 14.29 9.02 -4.19
N THR A 102 13.01 8.94 -4.54
CA THR A 102 11.92 8.88 -3.58
C THR A 102 11.75 7.48 -2.97
N ARG A 103 11.47 7.45 -1.67
CA ARG A 103 10.95 6.28 -0.95
C ARG A 103 9.67 6.64 -0.25
N ALA A 104 8.66 5.79 -0.36
CA ALA A 104 7.35 6.03 0.25
C ALA A 104 6.81 4.75 0.91
N VAL A 105 6.13 4.91 2.05
CA VAL A 105 5.44 3.82 2.75
C VAL A 105 3.95 4.09 2.71
N VAL A 106 3.22 3.21 2.06
CA VAL A 106 1.76 3.21 1.96
C VAL A 106 1.20 2.17 2.91
N VAL A 107 0.25 2.57 3.76
CA VAL A 107 -0.42 1.68 4.70
C VAL A 107 -1.90 1.61 4.35
N PHE A 108 -2.37 0.41 4.06
CA PHE A 108 -3.77 0.13 3.76
C PHE A 108 -4.60 -0.04 5.03
N ARG A 109 -5.92 0.07 4.90
CA ARG A 109 -6.84 -0.02 6.03
C ARG A 109 -6.84 -1.38 6.73
N ASP A 110 -6.46 -2.45 6.02
CA ASP A 110 -6.28 -3.80 6.57
C ASP A 110 -4.91 -4.01 7.25
N ASN A 111 -4.13 -2.94 7.44
CA ASN A 111 -2.75 -2.93 7.92
C ASN A 111 -1.72 -3.57 6.97
N SER A 112 -2.08 -3.86 5.71
CA SER A 112 -1.08 -4.15 4.69
C SER A 112 -0.16 -2.94 4.50
N ARG A 113 1.14 -3.20 4.27
CA ARG A 113 2.14 -2.16 4.01
C ARG A 113 2.79 -2.40 2.67
N VAL A 114 2.92 -1.35 1.89
CA VAL A 114 3.68 -1.37 0.64
C VAL A 114 4.69 -0.24 0.67
N THR A 115 5.96 -0.60 0.64
CA THR A 115 7.08 0.35 0.52
C THR A 115 7.43 0.47 -0.95
N LEU A 116 7.40 1.68 -1.47
CA LEU A 116 7.72 2.01 -2.85
C LEU A 116 9.13 2.57 -2.94
N GLY A 117 9.90 2.09 -3.91
CA GLY A 117 11.20 2.67 -4.26
C GLY A 117 11.09 3.84 -5.23
N PRO A 118 12.25 4.33 -5.74
CA PRO A 118 12.28 5.41 -6.73
C PRO A 118 11.62 5.01 -8.06
N GLN A 119 11.06 5.99 -8.76
CA GLN A 119 10.47 5.85 -10.11
C GLN A 119 9.47 4.70 -10.20
N THR A 120 8.75 4.43 -9.13
CA THR A 120 7.78 3.35 -9.03
C THR A 120 6.40 3.86 -9.39
N GLN A 121 5.72 3.11 -10.27
CA GLN A 121 4.30 3.27 -10.57
C GLN A 121 3.50 2.09 -9.99
N LEU A 122 2.55 2.41 -9.10
CA LEU A 122 1.69 1.43 -8.48
C LEU A 122 0.23 1.89 -8.59
N ARG A 123 -0.67 0.99 -8.98
CA ARG A 123 -2.10 1.27 -9.08
C ARG A 123 -2.89 0.46 -8.04
N VAL A 124 -3.79 1.12 -7.34
CA VAL A 124 -4.77 0.48 -6.46
C VAL A 124 -5.96 0.07 -7.31
N ASP A 125 -6.03 -1.20 -7.73
CA ASP A 125 -7.09 -1.67 -8.64
C ASP A 125 -8.40 -1.90 -7.91
N ASP A 126 -8.38 -2.66 -6.80
CA ASP A 126 -9.55 -2.94 -5.98
C ASP A 126 -9.13 -3.10 -4.52
N PHE A 127 -9.87 -2.46 -3.63
CA PHE A 127 -9.67 -2.59 -2.19
C PHE A 127 -11.00 -2.48 -1.46
N VAL A 128 -11.41 -3.58 -0.87
CA VAL A 128 -12.58 -3.67 0.00
C VAL A 128 -12.15 -4.21 1.35
N PHE A 129 -12.50 -3.53 2.41
CA PHE A 129 -12.14 -3.98 3.75
C PHE A 129 -13.21 -3.55 4.77
N ASP A 130 -13.70 -4.56 5.50
CA ASP A 130 -14.50 -4.41 6.72
C ASP A 130 -13.75 -5.11 7.86
N ASP A 131 -13.49 -4.39 8.93
CA ASP A 131 -12.77 -4.89 10.11
C ASP A 131 -13.54 -5.98 10.87
N ARG A 132 -14.85 -6.06 10.68
CA ARG A 132 -15.74 -7.08 11.25
C ARG A 132 -15.66 -8.40 10.48
N ASN A 133 -15.45 -8.33 9.16
CA ASN A 133 -15.39 -9.47 8.26
C ASN A 133 -14.17 -9.38 7.32
N PRO A 134 -12.94 -9.51 7.81
CA PRO A 134 -11.74 -9.41 6.98
C PRO A 134 -11.66 -10.45 5.85
N SER A 135 -12.31 -11.62 6.05
CA SER A 135 -12.37 -12.70 5.06
C SER A 135 -13.09 -12.33 3.76
N ASP A 136 -14.01 -11.35 3.82
CA ASP A 136 -14.77 -10.87 2.67
C ASP A 136 -14.06 -9.71 1.96
N GLY A 137 -12.94 -9.27 2.54
CA GLY A 137 -12.11 -8.21 1.98
C GLY A 137 -11.49 -8.61 0.65
N ARG A 138 -11.11 -7.60 -0.16
CA ARG A 138 -10.35 -7.77 -1.41
C ARG A 138 -9.20 -6.78 -1.45
N PHE A 139 -8.06 -7.26 -1.90
CA PHE A 139 -6.86 -6.46 -2.08
C PHE A 139 -6.24 -6.80 -3.43
N LEU A 140 -6.35 -5.90 -4.38
CA LEU A 140 -5.75 -6.03 -5.69
C LEU A 140 -4.97 -4.75 -6.03
N VAL A 141 -3.68 -4.90 -6.28
CA VAL A 141 -2.76 -3.81 -6.58
C VAL A 141 -1.87 -4.20 -7.74
N SER A 142 -1.65 -3.29 -8.68
CA SER A 142 -0.75 -3.48 -9.82
C SER A 142 0.54 -2.69 -9.64
N LEU A 143 1.69 -3.37 -9.64
CA LEU A 143 2.99 -2.73 -9.83
C LEU A 143 3.26 -2.66 -11.33
N LEU A 144 3.22 -1.45 -11.89
CA LEU A 144 3.39 -1.23 -13.33
C LEU A 144 4.88 -1.13 -13.71
N ARG A 145 5.67 -0.49 -12.86
CA ARG A 145 7.14 -0.41 -12.96
C ARG A 145 7.75 -0.04 -11.61
N GLY A 146 9.07 -0.20 -11.48
CA GLY A 146 9.82 0.17 -10.29
C GLY A 146 9.84 -0.93 -9.25
N THR A 147 9.96 -0.59 -7.97
CA THR A 147 10.16 -1.55 -6.88
C THR A 147 9.12 -1.39 -5.78
N ALA A 148 8.63 -2.50 -5.28
CA ALA A 148 7.69 -2.54 -4.17
C ALA A 148 8.05 -3.69 -3.20
N ARG A 149 8.10 -3.37 -1.92
CA ARG A 149 8.13 -4.35 -0.83
C ARG A 149 6.77 -4.38 -0.17
N ALA A 150 6.12 -5.52 -0.14
CA ALA A 150 4.79 -5.70 0.41
C ALA A 150 4.80 -6.62 1.63
N LEU A 151 4.05 -6.22 2.66
CA LEU A 151 3.69 -7.04 3.81
C LEU A 151 2.18 -7.08 3.91
N THR A 152 1.58 -8.26 3.86
CA THR A 152 0.12 -8.42 3.86
C THR A 152 -0.48 -8.28 5.24
N GLY A 153 -1.66 -7.67 5.28
CA GLY A 153 -2.42 -7.36 6.49
C GLY A 153 -3.52 -8.37 6.81
N LEU A 154 -4.63 -7.86 7.35
CA LEU A 154 -5.73 -8.66 7.88
C LEU A 154 -6.49 -9.44 6.81
N ILE A 155 -6.66 -8.89 5.59
CA ILE A 155 -7.32 -9.60 4.49
C ILE A 155 -6.54 -10.87 4.16
N GLY A 156 -5.23 -10.76 3.95
CA GLY A 156 -4.38 -11.90 3.60
C GLY A 156 -4.27 -12.95 4.72
N LYS A 157 -4.37 -12.52 5.99
CA LYS A 157 -4.39 -13.43 7.13
C LYS A 157 -5.72 -14.18 7.24
N ALA A 158 -6.83 -13.54 6.90
CA ALA A 158 -8.16 -14.14 6.98
C ALA A 158 -8.49 -14.97 5.74
N ASN A 159 -8.14 -14.50 4.54
CA ASN A 159 -8.36 -15.19 3.28
C ASN A 159 -7.28 -14.82 2.25
N GLN A 160 -6.32 -15.69 2.09
CA GLN A 160 -5.16 -15.50 1.19
C GLN A 160 -5.56 -15.35 -0.28
N ARG A 161 -6.67 -15.97 -0.71
CA ARG A 161 -7.16 -15.91 -2.10
C ARG A 161 -7.65 -14.52 -2.51
N ASN A 162 -7.94 -13.66 -1.53
CA ASN A 162 -8.46 -12.33 -1.74
C ASN A 162 -7.36 -11.26 -1.85
N VAL A 163 -6.09 -11.67 -1.83
CA VAL A 163 -4.94 -10.77 -1.98
C VAL A 163 -4.16 -11.17 -3.22
N ALA A 164 -4.03 -10.24 -4.15
CA ALA A 164 -3.20 -10.43 -5.33
C ALA A 164 -2.44 -9.15 -5.70
N PHE A 165 -1.25 -9.34 -6.23
CA PHE A 165 -0.48 -8.31 -6.93
C PHE A 165 -0.42 -8.66 -8.41
N LYS A 166 -0.58 -7.66 -9.27
CA LYS A 166 -0.39 -7.77 -10.71
C LYS A 166 0.87 -7.03 -11.12
N THR A 167 1.56 -7.56 -12.10
CA THR A 167 2.69 -6.92 -12.75
C THR A 167 2.56 -7.11 -14.27
N PRO A 168 3.40 -6.47 -15.08
CA PRO A 168 3.40 -6.71 -16.52
C PRO A 168 3.65 -8.17 -16.91
N THR A 169 4.39 -8.93 -16.10
CA THR A 169 4.80 -10.30 -16.45
C THR A 169 4.05 -11.40 -15.70
N ALA A 170 3.39 -11.10 -14.57
CA ALA A 170 2.71 -12.12 -13.77
C ALA A 170 1.58 -11.58 -12.89
N THR A 171 0.72 -12.47 -12.47
CA THR A 171 -0.18 -12.30 -11.32
C THR A 171 0.36 -13.09 -10.15
N ILE A 172 0.48 -12.44 -8.98
CA ILE A 172 1.03 -13.02 -7.77
C ILE A 172 -0.10 -13.20 -6.74
N GLY A 173 -0.42 -14.44 -6.44
CA GLY A 173 -1.28 -14.82 -5.32
C GLY A 173 -0.46 -14.93 -4.04
N ILE A 174 -1.01 -14.46 -2.93
CA ILE A 174 -0.32 -14.41 -1.65
C ILE A 174 -0.79 -15.54 -0.73
N ARG A 175 0.17 -16.19 -0.08
CA ARG A 175 -0.11 -17.19 0.96
C ARG A 175 0.53 -16.79 2.29
N GLY A 176 0.17 -15.57 2.81
CA GLY A 176 0.60 -15.01 4.09
C GLY A 176 2.07 -14.52 4.05
N THR A 177 2.36 -13.17 3.83
CA THR A 177 3.65 -13.00 3.20
C THR A 177 4.28 -11.63 3.29
N GLY A 178 5.60 -11.68 3.24
CA GLY A 178 6.50 -10.59 2.84
C GLY A 178 7.09 -10.87 1.45
N LEU A 179 6.89 -9.95 0.53
CA LEU A 179 7.24 -10.05 -0.88
C LEU A 179 7.96 -8.81 -1.36
N ASP A 180 9.07 -8.99 -2.07
CA ASP A 180 9.74 -7.95 -2.87
C ASP A 180 9.43 -8.17 -4.35
N MET A 181 9.11 -7.08 -5.03
CA MET A 181 8.86 -7.03 -6.46
C MET A 181 9.70 -5.93 -7.09
N ALA A 182 10.31 -6.20 -8.23
CA ALA A 182 10.98 -5.19 -9.03
C ALA A 182 10.64 -5.41 -10.51
N CYS A 183 10.10 -4.39 -11.16
CA CYS A 183 9.70 -4.42 -12.56
C CYS A 183 10.43 -3.32 -13.34
N GLY A 184 11.21 -3.73 -14.34
CA GLY A 184 11.77 -2.89 -15.38
C GLY A 184 10.91 -2.87 -16.65
N ASP A 185 11.49 -2.42 -17.76
CA ASP A 185 10.79 -2.32 -19.04
C ASP A 185 10.51 -3.70 -19.68
N ALA A 186 11.37 -4.68 -19.42
CA ALA A 186 11.34 -5.99 -20.07
C ALA A 186 11.11 -7.17 -19.13
N GLU A 187 11.33 -7.00 -17.84
CA GLU A 187 11.28 -8.11 -16.88
C GLU A 187 10.80 -7.66 -15.50
N CYS A 188 10.25 -8.62 -14.73
CA CYS A 188 9.99 -8.44 -13.31
C CYS A 188 10.68 -9.55 -12.51
N SER A 189 11.17 -9.20 -11.33
CA SER A 189 11.70 -10.14 -10.34
C SER A 189 10.84 -10.15 -9.08
N TYR A 190 10.73 -11.31 -8.48
CA TYR A 190 9.95 -11.58 -7.27
C TYR A 190 10.82 -12.33 -6.29
N PHE A 191 10.78 -11.92 -5.02
CA PHE A 191 11.53 -12.58 -3.94
C PHE A 191 10.66 -12.65 -2.69
N VAL A 192 10.60 -13.84 -2.09
CA VAL A 192 9.83 -14.10 -0.87
C VAL A 192 10.76 -14.05 0.34
N TRP A 193 10.57 -13.07 1.20
CA TRP A 193 11.33 -12.98 2.45
C TRP A 193 10.56 -13.48 3.67
N GLN A 194 9.25 -13.79 3.52
CA GLN A 194 8.43 -14.41 4.55
C GLN A 194 7.24 -15.12 3.91
N GLY A 195 7.00 -16.39 4.25
CA GLY A 195 5.83 -17.17 3.82
C GLY A 195 5.96 -17.76 2.42
N GLN A 196 4.90 -17.68 1.61
CA GLN A 196 4.85 -18.31 0.29
C GLN A 196 4.01 -17.48 -0.68
N ILE A 197 4.37 -17.49 -1.96
CA ILE A 197 3.58 -16.89 -3.04
C ILE A 197 3.36 -17.88 -4.17
N GLU A 198 2.33 -17.62 -4.97
CA GLU A 198 2.07 -18.30 -6.24
C GLU A 198 2.19 -17.28 -7.36
N VAL A 199 3.16 -17.46 -8.24
CA VAL A 199 3.44 -16.58 -9.38
C VAL A 199 2.89 -17.23 -10.63
N THR A 200 1.85 -16.64 -11.23
CA THR A 200 1.27 -17.10 -12.50
C THR A 200 1.67 -16.13 -13.60
N PRO A 201 2.57 -16.53 -14.54
CA PRO A 201 2.94 -15.70 -15.67
C PRO A 201 1.74 -15.27 -16.50
N THR A 202 1.71 -14.02 -16.96
CA THR A 202 0.61 -13.48 -17.79
C THR A 202 0.54 -14.12 -19.16
N GLN A 203 1.70 -14.50 -19.71
CA GLN A 203 1.80 -15.19 -21.00
C GLN A 203 2.72 -16.41 -20.85
N GLY A 204 2.24 -17.56 -21.33
CA GLY A 204 3.01 -18.77 -21.53
C GLY A 204 3.06 -19.11 -23.03
N ALA A 205 3.56 -20.30 -23.35
CA ALA A 205 3.57 -20.79 -24.72
C ALA A 205 2.14 -20.80 -25.30
N GLY A 206 1.94 -20.17 -26.44
CA GLY A 206 0.63 -20.11 -27.11
C GLY A 206 -0.32 -18.99 -26.65
N GLY A 207 0.18 -17.98 -25.87
CA GLY A 207 -0.62 -16.83 -25.45
C GLY A 207 -1.62 -17.09 -24.33
N GLN A 208 -1.56 -18.26 -23.68
CA GLN A 208 -2.30 -18.58 -22.47
C GLN A 208 -1.47 -18.25 -21.21
N PRO A 209 -2.09 -18.10 -20.04
CA PRO A 209 -1.34 -17.97 -18.78
C PRO A 209 -0.36 -19.13 -18.62
N GLY A 210 0.87 -18.85 -18.19
CA GLY A 210 1.87 -19.87 -17.91
C GLY A 210 1.47 -20.72 -16.69
N SER A 211 2.16 -21.85 -16.50
CA SER A 211 2.00 -22.67 -15.29
C SER A 211 2.39 -21.87 -14.05
N ALA A 212 1.61 -21.98 -12.99
CA ALA A 212 1.89 -21.32 -11.72
C ALA A 212 3.18 -21.86 -11.11
N ILE A 213 4.02 -20.94 -10.61
CA ILE A 213 5.27 -21.21 -9.90
C ILE A 213 5.04 -20.88 -8.43
N VAL A 214 5.25 -21.84 -7.55
CA VAL A 214 5.17 -21.62 -6.11
C VAL A 214 6.56 -21.30 -5.58
N LEU A 215 6.69 -20.19 -4.86
CA LEU A 215 7.93 -19.75 -4.21
C LEU A 215 7.72 -19.69 -2.71
N SER A 216 8.66 -20.24 -1.98
CA SER A 216 8.75 -20.24 -0.52
C SER A 216 9.73 -19.18 -0.02
N GLU A 217 9.79 -19.00 1.29
CA GLU A 217 10.73 -18.09 1.94
C GLU A 217 12.18 -18.35 1.49
N GLY A 218 12.89 -17.28 1.11
CA GLY A 218 14.24 -17.32 0.58
C GLY A 218 14.32 -17.58 -0.93
N GLU A 219 13.20 -17.87 -1.60
CA GLU A 219 13.17 -18.15 -3.02
C GLU A 219 12.77 -16.92 -3.85
N GLY A 220 13.23 -16.90 -5.09
CA GLY A 220 12.90 -15.84 -6.04
C GLY A 220 12.87 -16.35 -7.47
N VAL A 221 12.18 -15.60 -8.32
CA VAL A 221 12.13 -15.86 -9.77
C VAL A 221 12.18 -14.55 -10.54
N ARG A 222 12.77 -14.60 -11.73
CA ARG A 222 12.76 -13.50 -12.69
C ARG A 222 11.97 -13.95 -13.92
N LEU A 223 11.07 -13.12 -14.40
CA LEU A 223 10.21 -13.39 -15.54
C LEU A 223 10.37 -12.27 -16.58
N GLY A 224 10.69 -12.66 -17.80
CA GLY A 224 10.73 -11.76 -18.96
C GLY A 224 9.34 -11.43 -19.52
N PRO A 225 9.27 -10.68 -20.64
CA PRO A 225 8.02 -10.15 -21.22
C PRO A 225 7.00 -11.23 -21.61
N GLN A 226 7.45 -12.44 -21.85
CA GLN A 226 6.59 -13.59 -22.20
C GLN A 226 6.40 -14.58 -21.04
N GLY A 227 6.68 -14.14 -19.80
CA GLY A 227 6.56 -15.01 -18.63
C GLY A 227 7.58 -16.15 -18.60
N GLN A 228 8.60 -16.13 -19.43
CA GLN A 228 9.68 -17.10 -19.41
C GLN A 228 10.74 -16.69 -18.39
N ALA A 229 11.18 -17.65 -17.57
CA ALA A 229 12.38 -17.45 -16.78
C ALA A 229 13.55 -17.16 -17.76
N PRO A 230 14.43 -16.17 -17.49
CA PRO A 230 15.61 -15.95 -18.31
C PRO A 230 16.39 -17.26 -18.34
N GLN A 231 16.68 -17.74 -19.54
CA GLN A 231 17.60 -18.87 -19.70
C GLN A 231 18.96 -18.36 -19.23
N GLY A 232 19.48 -18.97 -18.15
CA GLY A 232 20.79 -18.63 -17.63
C GLY A 232 21.85 -18.82 -18.72
N GLU A 233 22.71 -17.80 -18.89
CA GLU A 233 24.01 -17.96 -19.52
C GLU A 233 24.96 -18.73 -18.60
#